data_d2b6563ead0327bdb2dc0a987ffad786
#
_entry.id   d2b6563ead0327bdb2dc0a987ffad786
#
_cell.length_a   1.000
_cell.length_b   1.000
_cell.length_c   1.000
_cell.angle_alpha   90.00
_cell.angle_beta   90.00
_cell.angle_gamma   90.00
#
_symmetry.space_group_name_H-M   'P 1'
#
loop_
_entity.id
_entity.type
_entity.pdbx_description
1 polymer ?
#
loop_
_entity_poly.entity_id
_entity_poly.type
_entity_poly.pdbx_seq_one_letter_code
_entity_poly.pdbx_strand_id
1 'polypeptide(L)'
;GNKNNAGAPLKVLAYDKPKDPTKKWKTSLVCEFLHNSHNFHPVNWDKDIEEELLITGQEGTWHLDRKKDGTWNRKVVSEEFGGEVRDGLTPDGERIVATIEPRHGSKVVCYRKNGNNWQRIVLDTTFKDGHALACADFLDTGGDQVVAGWRGMNPRAVPGVKLFVPKNKDYTEWETHQLSGAEIAVEDLKAADLNEDGKPDIIVAGRQTHNLKIFWNES
;
A
#
# COMPACT_ATOMS: atom_id res chain seq x y z
N GLY A 1 17.86 -6.34 -12.92
CA GLY A 1 18.42 -6.67 -11.63
C GLY A 1 18.35 -8.16 -11.37
N ASN A 2 19.36 -8.70 -10.74
CA ASN A 2 19.46 -10.12 -10.45
C ASN A 2 18.30 -10.51 -9.50
N LYS A 3 17.46 -11.47 -9.89
CA LYS A 3 16.33 -11.94 -9.08
C LYS A 3 16.73 -12.55 -7.73
N ASN A 4 18.00 -12.83 -7.56
CA ASN A 4 18.63 -13.37 -6.35
C ASN A 4 19.63 -12.34 -5.79
N ASN A 5 19.19 -11.11 -5.58
CA ASN A 5 20.08 -10.09 -5.05
C ASN A 5 20.47 -10.42 -3.61
N ALA A 6 21.53 -11.20 -3.47
CA ALA A 6 22.22 -11.48 -2.21
C ALA A 6 23.19 -10.34 -1.83
N GLY A 7 22.94 -9.12 -2.27
CA GLY A 7 23.71 -7.94 -1.89
C GLY A 7 23.50 -7.56 -0.42
N ALA A 8 24.14 -6.48 -0.01
CA ALA A 8 23.87 -5.92 1.32
C ALA A 8 22.41 -5.49 1.42
N PRO A 9 21.75 -5.69 2.56
CA PRO A 9 20.39 -5.21 2.78
C PRO A 9 20.33 -3.69 2.69
N LEU A 10 19.18 -3.17 2.31
CA LEU A 10 18.96 -1.72 2.32
C LEU A 10 18.82 -1.22 3.77
N LYS A 11 19.23 0.03 3.98
CA LYS A 11 19.06 0.74 5.25
C LYS A 11 17.85 1.66 5.16
N VAL A 12 16.91 1.47 6.07
CA VAL A 12 15.84 2.44 6.31
C VAL A 12 16.30 3.35 7.45
N LEU A 13 16.30 4.65 7.19
CA LEU A 13 16.81 5.66 8.12
C LEU A 13 15.71 6.65 8.47
N ALA A 14 15.60 6.97 9.75
CA ALA A 14 14.79 8.08 10.24
C ALA A 14 15.67 9.31 10.51
N TYR A 15 15.12 10.49 10.24
CA TYR A 15 15.79 11.77 10.40
C TYR A 15 14.98 12.66 11.35
N ASP A 16 15.54 12.95 12.53
CA ASP A 16 14.91 13.83 13.50
C ASP A 16 15.13 15.31 13.08
N LYS A 17 14.02 16.01 12.80
CA LYS A 17 14.03 17.41 12.40
C LYS A 17 14.48 18.29 13.57
N PRO A 18 15.59 19.06 13.46
CA PRO A 18 15.99 20.02 14.48
C PRO A 18 15.08 21.26 14.47
N LYS A 19 15.18 22.11 15.51
CA LYS A 19 14.45 23.39 15.57
C LYS A 19 14.75 24.28 14.35
N ASP A 20 16.00 24.37 13.96
CA ASP A 20 16.44 25.02 12.71
C ASP A 20 16.59 23.95 11.62
N PRO A 21 15.67 23.88 10.64
CA PRO A 21 15.67 22.83 9.61
C PRO A 21 16.89 22.90 8.66
N THR A 22 17.65 23.99 8.67
CA THR A 22 18.88 24.14 7.87
C THR A 22 20.09 23.42 8.52
N LYS A 23 19.97 23.00 9.77
CA LYS A 23 21.02 22.25 10.47
C LYS A 23 20.97 20.77 10.11
N LYS A 24 22.07 20.08 10.38
CA LYS A 24 22.16 18.64 10.15
C LYS A 24 21.12 17.90 11.01
N TRP A 25 20.30 17.09 10.38
CA TRP A 25 19.32 16.24 11.04
C TRP A 25 20.00 15.03 11.66
N LYS A 26 19.63 14.69 12.88
CA LYS A 26 20.09 13.49 13.54
C LYS A 26 19.50 12.27 12.82
N THR A 27 20.33 11.27 12.55
CA THR A 27 19.92 10.07 11.83
C THR A 27 19.92 8.88 12.76
N SER A 28 18.90 8.05 12.69
CA SER A 28 18.81 6.76 13.39
C SER A 28 18.45 5.64 12.40
N LEU A 29 18.90 4.43 12.69
CA LEU A 29 18.60 3.25 11.88
C LEU A 29 17.23 2.69 12.29
N VAL A 30 16.30 2.56 11.34
CA VAL A 30 15.02 1.90 11.52
C VAL A 30 15.18 0.39 11.33
N CYS A 31 15.68 -0.01 10.18
CA CYS A 31 16.00 -1.42 9.90
C CYS A 31 17.05 -1.58 8.81
N GLU A 32 17.68 -2.77 8.77
CA GLU A 32 18.67 -3.18 7.76
C GLU A 32 18.56 -4.69 7.54
N PHE A 33 17.44 -5.14 6.96
CA PHE A 33 17.24 -6.57 6.68
C PHE A 33 16.51 -6.85 5.35
N LEU A 34 15.99 -5.80 4.70
CA LEU A 34 15.20 -5.94 3.48
C LEU A 34 16.07 -5.80 2.23
N HIS A 35 15.69 -6.55 1.20
CA HIS A 35 16.23 -6.40 -0.16
C HIS A 35 15.09 -6.04 -1.11
N ASN A 36 15.43 -5.34 -2.20
CA ASN A 36 14.46 -4.98 -3.25
C ASN A 36 13.16 -4.33 -2.71
N SER A 37 13.23 -3.58 -1.61
CA SER A 37 12.10 -2.81 -1.12
C SER A 37 11.70 -1.75 -2.16
N HIS A 38 10.42 -1.56 -2.36
CA HIS A 38 9.90 -0.57 -3.31
C HIS A 38 9.17 0.54 -2.58
N ASN A 39 8.26 0.23 -1.68
CA ASN A 39 7.47 1.22 -0.99
C ASN A 39 7.30 0.92 0.50
N PHE A 40 6.90 1.95 1.23
CA PHE A 40 6.51 1.89 2.63
C PHE A 40 5.32 2.83 2.87
N HIS A 41 4.64 2.63 3.99
CA HIS A 41 3.48 3.42 4.38
C HIS A 41 3.55 3.74 5.87
N PRO A 42 3.63 5.03 6.28
CA PRO A 42 3.41 5.44 7.66
C PRO A 42 1.98 5.14 8.08
N VAL A 43 1.79 4.65 9.27
CA VAL A 43 0.49 4.24 9.78
C VAL A 43 0.43 4.42 11.29
N ASN A 44 -0.64 5.03 11.81
CA ASN A 44 -0.92 5.01 13.23
C ASN A 44 -1.64 3.69 13.56
N TRP A 45 -0.87 2.66 13.93
CA TRP A 45 -1.35 1.30 14.08
C TRP A 45 -2.08 1.05 15.40
N ASP A 46 -1.58 1.59 16.47
CA ASP A 46 -2.07 1.37 17.82
C ASP A 46 -2.77 2.58 18.46
N LYS A 47 -2.91 3.66 17.67
CA LYS A 47 -3.59 4.91 18.05
C LYS A 47 -2.86 5.71 19.13
N ASP A 48 -1.57 5.50 19.29
CA ASP A 48 -0.74 6.39 20.11
C ASP A 48 -0.30 7.65 19.32
N ILE A 49 0.62 8.45 19.85
CA ILE A 49 1.05 9.70 19.19
C ILE A 49 2.12 9.46 18.13
N GLU A 50 2.80 8.32 18.16
CA GLU A 50 3.86 7.98 17.21
C GLU A 50 3.28 7.19 16.04
N GLU A 51 3.82 7.38 14.85
CA GLU A 51 3.45 6.58 13.68
C GLU A 51 4.41 5.39 13.56
N GLU A 52 3.84 4.25 13.21
CA GLU A 52 4.54 3.04 12.83
C GLU A 52 4.79 3.03 11.32
N LEU A 53 5.45 1.99 10.86
CA LEU A 53 5.78 1.84 9.47
C LEU A 53 5.37 0.45 8.94
N LEU A 54 4.54 0.42 7.91
CA LEU A 54 4.42 -0.74 7.05
C LEU A 54 5.47 -0.65 5.95
N ILE A 55 6.25 -1.71 5.77
CA ILE A 55 7.27 -1.76 4.73
C ILE A 55 7.28 -3.10 4.05
N THR A 56 7.56 -3.11 2.75
CA THR A 56 7.58 -4.34 1.96
C THR A 56 8.87 -4.46 1.15
N GLY A 57 9.28 -5.69 0.92
CA GLY A 57 10.48 -6.03 0.16
C GLY A 57 10.51 -7.49 -0.20
N GLN A 58 11.67 -7.99 -0.59
CA GLN A 58 11.87 -9.39 -0.98
C GLN A 58 11.56 -10.37 0.18
N GLU A 59 11.80 -9.94 1.41
CA GLU A 59 11.57 -10.72 2.64
C GLU A 59 10.15 -10.61 3.16
N GLY A 60 9.25 -10.00 2.38
CA GLY A 60 7.85 -9.88 2.74
C GLY A 60 7.42 -8.51 3.19
N THR A 61 6.27 -8.45 3.84
CA THR A 61 5.64 -7.25 4.39
C THR A 61 5.74 -7.25 5.90
N TRP A 62 6.22 -6.14 6.45
CA TRP A 62 6.54 -6.00 7.86
C TRP A 62 5.90 -4.76 8.45
N HIS A 63 5.42 -4.88 9.68
CA HIS A 63 5.04 -3.79 10.56
C HIS A 63 6.22 -3.50 11.49
N LEU A 64 6.68 -2.26 11.47
CA LEU A 64 7.78 -1.76 12.29
C LEU A 64 7.22 -0.73 13.28
N ASP A 65 7.40 -1.00 14.55
CA ASP A 65 6.88 -0.23 15.67
C ASP A 65 8.04 0.35 16.49
N ARG A 66 8.04 1.67 16.72
CA ARG A 66 9.08 2.36 17.44
C ARG A 66 8.82 2.26 18.94
N LYS A 67 9.82 1.78 19.68
CA LYS A 67 9.76 1.73 21.13
C LYS A 67 10.22 3.04 21.76
N LYS A 68 9.81 3.28 23.01
CA LYS A 68 10.20 4.46 23.80
C LYS A 68 11.71 4.64 23.97
N ASP A 69 12.49 3.57 23.89
CA ASP A 69 13.96 3.62 23.93
C ASP A 69 14.59 3.98 22.59
N GLY A 70 13.76 4.19 21.55
CA GLY A 70 14.18 4.53 20.18
C GLY A 70 14.56 3.34 19.31
N THR A 71 14.48 2.11 19.82
CA THR A 71 14.63 0.90 19.01
C THR A 71 13.35 0.57 18.27
N TRP A 72 13.45 -0.29 17.25
CA TRP A 72 12.30 -0.70 16.45
C TRP A 72 12.00 -2.18 16.67
N ASN A 73 10.75 -2.46 17.00
CA ASN A 73 10.20 -3.80 17.01
C ASN A 73 9.68 -4.13 15.61
N ARG A 74 9.70 -5.40 15.23
CA ARG A 74 9.18 -5.82 13.91
C ARG A 74 8.26 -7.03 14.04
N LYS A 75 7.14 -6.98 13.32
CA LYS A 75 6.17 -8.06 13.22
C LYS A 75 5.93 -8.37 11.74
N VAL A 76 5.97 -9.65 11.38
CA VAL A 76 5.67 -10.07 10.02
C VAL A 76 4.17 -9.99 9.76
N VAL A 77 3.79 -9.44 8.61
CA VAL A 77 2.44 -9.53 8.04
C VAL A 77 2.42 -10.66 7.02
N SER A 78 3.44 -10.73 6.19
CA SER A 78 3.58 -11.74 5.14
C SER A 78 5.04 -11.97 4.81
N GLU A 79 5.40 -13.20 4.42
CA GLU A 79 6.71 -13.56 3.88
C GLU A 79 6.76 -13.48 2.34
N GLU A 80 5.64 -13.11 1.70
CA GLU A 80 5.56 -12.96 0.25
C GLU A 80 6.22 -11.67 -0.20
N PHE A 81 7.01 -11.75 -1.26
CA PHE A 81 7.67 -10.58 -1.84
C PHE A 81 6.66 -9.55 -2.31
N GLY A 82 6.62 -8.38 -1.66
CA GLY A 82 5.72 -7.29 -1.99
C GLY A 82 6.42 -6.05 -2.57
N GLY A 83 5.66 -5.20 -3.25
CA GLY A 83 6.12 -3.93 -3.83
C GLY A 83 5.40 -2.73 -3.25
N GLU A 84 4.09 -2.76 -3.23
CA GLU A 84 3.25 -1.72 -2.66
C GLU A 84 2.59 -2.22 -1.38
N VAL A 85 2.31 -1.33 -0.45
CA VAL A 85 1.62 -1.65 0.79
C VAL A 85 0.78 -0.49 1.29
N ARG A 86 -0.45 -0.77 1.71
CA ARG A 86 -1.35 0.15 2.43
C ARG A 86 -2.11 -0.62 3.49
N ASP A 87 -2.50 0.07 4.56
CA ASP A 87 -3.46 -0.46 5.51
C ASP A 87 -4.87 0.05 5.23
N GLY A 88 -5.83 -0.62 5.81
CA GLY A 88 -7.23 -0.23 5.85
C GLY A 88 -7.90 -0.82 7.08
N LEU A 89 -9.18 -0.50 7.26
CA LEU A 89 -9.99 -0.96 8.37
C LEU A 89 -11.22 -1.70 7.88
N THR A 90 -11.60 -2.76 8.59
CA THR A 90 -12.92 -3.37 8.47
C THR A 90 -13.97 -2.54 9.22
N PRO A 91 -15.28 -2.75 9.02
CA PRO A 91 -16.32 -2.06 9.78
C PRO A 91 -16.21 -2.22 11.30
N ASP A 92 -15.63 -3.32 11.74
CA ASP A 92 -15.41 -3.60 13.18
C ASP A 92 -14.10 -2.97 13.70
N GLY A 93 -13.37 -2.22 12.84
CA GLY A 93 -12.14 -1.52 13.18
C GLY A 93 -10.89 -2.42 13.21
N GLU A 94 -10.97 -3.64 12.69
CA GLU A 94 -9.80 -4.50 12.53
C GLU A 94 -8.96 -4.06 11.33
N ARG A 95 -7.63 -4.19 11.44
CA ARG A 95 -6.71 -3.85 10.36
C ARG A 95 -6.72 -4.89 9.26
N ILE A 96 -6.75 -4.40 8.02
CA ILE A 96 -6.34 -5.14 6.83
C ILE A 96 -5.07 -4.52 6.26
N VAL A 97 -4.32 -5.30 5.48
CA VAL A 97 -3.14 -4.83 4.76
C VAL A 97 -3.26 -5.24 3.30
N ALA A 98 -3.24 -4.28 2.40
CA ALA A 98 -3.26 -4.53 0.96
C ALA A 98 -1.85 -4.41 0.37
N THR A 99 -1.52 -5.30 -0.57
CA THR A 99 -0.20 -5.33 -1.23
C THR A 99 -0.32 -5.58 -2.73
N ILE A 100 0.71 -5.20 -3.48
CA ILE A 100 0.96 -5.67 -4.85
C ILE A 100 2.15 -6.63 -4.82
N GLU A 101 1.99 -7.84 -5.38
CA GLU A 101 2.96 -8.93 -5.30
C GLU A 101 3.26 -9.58 -6.66
N PRO A 102 4.52 -9.99 -6.87
CA PRO A 102 5.73 -9.51 -6.20
C PRO A 102 6.04 -8.10 -6.68
N ARG A 103 6.79 -7.28 -5.97
CA ARG A 103 7.22 -5.92 -6.32
C ARG A 103 6.28 -5.19 -7.33
N HIS A 104 6.64 -5.03 -8.61
CA HIS A 104 5.74 -4.54 -9.69
C HIS A 104 5.01 -5.72 -10.33
N GLY A 105 4.26 -6.45 -9.52
CA GLY A 105 3.72 -7.75 -9.90
C GLY A 105 2.34 -7.74 -10.51
N SER A 106 1.80 -8.94 -10.57
CA SER A 106 0.49 -9.19 -11.17
C SER A 106 -0.62 -9.41 -10.16
N LYS A 107 -0.29 -9.54 -8.87
CA LYS A 107 -1.28 -9.88 -7.85
C LYS A 107 -1.59 -8.65 -6.99
N VAL A 108 -2.87 -8.40 -6.78
CA VAL A 108 -3.37 -7.57 -5.68
C VAL A 108 -3.83 -8.50 -4.59
N VAL A 109 -3.35 -8.27 -3.37
CA VAL A 109 -3.59 -9.16 -2.24
C VAL A 109 -4.07 -8.35 -1.04
N CYS A 110 -5.04 -8.89 -0.31
CA CYS A 110 -5.46 -8.38 0.98
C CYS A 110 -5.09 -9.39 2.07
N TYR A 111 -4.47 -8.90 3.12
CA TYR A 111 -4.23 -9.66 4.36
C TYR A 111 -5.20 -9.17 5.43
N ARG A 112 -5.92 -10.08 6.03
CA ARG A 112 -6.80 -9.82 7.17
C ARG A 112 -6.38 -10.61 8.39
N LYS A 113 -6.71 -10.12 9.57
CA LYS A 113 -6.47 -10.88 10.81
C LYS A 113 -7.35 -12.12 10.88
N ASN A 114 -6.76 -13.23 11.34
CA ASN A 114 -7.43 -14.45 11.71
C ASN A 114 -6.79 -14.97 13.01
N GLY A 115 -7.30 -14.52 14.14
CA GLY A 115 -6.66 -14.70 15.43
C GLY A 115 -5.29 -13.98 15.46
N ASN A 116 -4.24 -14.74 15.78
CA ASN A 116 -2.86 -14.20 15.81
C ASN A 116 -2.15 -14.21 14.45
N ASN A 117 -2.77 -14.79 13.42
CA ASN A 117 -2.19 -14.94 12.09
C ASN A 117 -2.81 -13.96 11.09
N TRP A 118 -2.15 -13.83 9.93
CA TRP A 118 -2.69 -13.15 8.78
C TRP A 118 -3.17 -14.17 7.75
N GLN A 119 -4.42 -14.03 7.32
CA GLN A 119 -4.97 -14.77 6.19
C GLN A 119 -4.72 -13.98 4.92
N ARG A 120 -4.07 -14.63 3.95
CA ARG A 120 -3.79 -14.05 2.62
C ARG A 120 -4.94 -14.33 1.67
N ILE A 121 -5.48 -13.28 1.04
CA ILE A 121 -6.60 -13.33 0.09
C ILE A 121 -6.16 -12.65 -1.20
N VAL A 122 -6.12 -13.39 -2.31
CA VAL A 122 -5.76 -12.85 -3.62
C VAL A 122 -6.99 -12.24 -4.26
N LEU A 123 -6.96 -10.93 -4.51
CA LEU A 123 -8.07 -10.18 -5.11
C LEU A 123 -8.01 -10.22 -6.64
N ASP A 124 -6.80 -10.14 -7.21
CA ASP A 124 -6.58 -10.15 -8.66
C ASP A 124 -5.20 -10.74 -8.99
N THR A 125 -5.08 -11.32 -10.19
CA THR A 125 -3.82 -11.89 -10.70
C THR A 125 -3.48 -11.39 -12.11
N THR A 126 -4.26 -10.44 -12.63
CA THR A 126 -4.22 -10.02 -14.04
C THR A 126 -3.40 -8.77 -14.29
N PHE A 127 -2.92 -8.10 -13.25
CA PHE A 127 -2.13 -6.89 -13.35
C PHE A 127 -0.84 -7.13 -14.15
N LYS A 128 -0.41 -6.11 -14.84
CA LYS A 128 0.90 -6.05 -15.52
C LYS A 128 1.63 -4.81 -15.05
N ASP A 129 2.70 -5.03 -14.30
CA ASP A 129 3.45 -3.95 -13.68
C ASP A 129 2.53 -3.13 -12.72
N GLY A 130 1.94 -3.80 -11.72
CA GLY A 130 1.13 -3.19 -10.66
C GLY A 130 1.96 -2.21 -9.86
N HIS A 131 1.44 -1.00 -9.59
CA HIS A 131 2.31 0.09 -9.14
C HIS A 131 1.75 0.96 -8.01
N ALA A 132 0.45 1.00 -7.82
CA ALA A 132 -0.14 1.83 -6.79
C ALA A 132 -1.39 1.21 -6.20
N LEU A 133 -1.64 1.48 -4.92
CA LEU A 133 -2.90 1.17 -4.25
C LEU A 133 -3.21 2.16 -3.12
N ALA A 134 -4.51 2.22 -2.78
CA ALA A 134 -5.03 2.93 -1.62
C ALA A 134 -6.16 2.12 -0.98
N CYS A 135 -6.34 2.33 0.32
CA CYS A 135 -7.50 1.85 1.06
C CYS A 135 -8.25 3.07 1.60
N ALA A 136 -9.56 3.09 1.48
CA ALA A 136 -10.45 4.06 2.07
C ALA A 136 -11.90 3.54 2.01
N ASP A 137 -12.79 4.09 2.84
CA ASP A 137 -14.22 3.81 2.76
C ASP A 137 -14.87 4.63 1.64
N PHE A 138 -14.67 4.19 0.38
CA PHE A 138 -15.21 4.86 -0.81
C PHE A 138 -16.73 4.75 -0.93
N LEU A 139 -17.35 3.78 -0.29
CA LEU A 139 -18.76 3.44 -0.44
C LEU A 139 -19.61 3.70 0.81
N ASP A 140 -19.03 4.39 1.81
CA ASP A 140 -19.69 4.70 3.10
C ASP A 140 -20.29 3.44 3.77
N THR A 141 -19.52 2.35 3.74
CA THR A 141 -19.92 1.06 4.33
C THR A 141 -19.42 0.86 5.75
N GLY A 142 -18.66 1.83 6.26
CA GLY A 142 -17.97 1.81 7.54
C GLY A 142 -16.67 1.02 7.54
N GLY A 143 -16.27 0.48 6.39
CA GLY A 143 -15.00 -0.24 6.22
C GLY A 143 -14.38 0.00 4.85
N ASP A 144 -13.07 -0.14 4.75
CA ASP A 144 -12.31 0.27 3.59
C ASP A 144 -12.42 -0.72 2.42
N GLN A 145 -12.51 -0.18 1.23
CA GLN A 145 -12.29 -0.87 -0.03
C GLN A 145 -10.83 -0.67 -0.48
N VAL A 146 -10.38 -1.48 -1.44
CA VAL A 146 -9.04 -1.38 -2.01
C VAL A 146 -9.13 -0.89 -3.44
N VAL A 147 -8.41 0.17 -3.77
CA VAL A 147 -8.19 0.62 -5.16
C VAL A 147 -6.76 0.30 -5.54
N ALA A 148 -6.56 -0.28 -6.72
CA ALA A 148 -5.24 -0.55 -7.24
C ALA A 148 -5.12 -0.22 -8.73
N GLY A 149 -3.92 0.22 -9.12
CA GLY A 149 -3.60 0.59 -10.48
C GLY A 149 -2.34 -0.10 -11.01
N TRP A 150 -2.27 -0.26 -12.32
CA TRP A 150 -1.12 -0.84 -13.01
C TRP A 150 -0.78 -0.05 -14.27
N ARG A 151 0.47 -0.15 -14.71
CA ARG A 151 1.01 0.68 -15.79
C ARG A 151 1.52 -0.09 -17.00
N GLY A 152 1.57 -1.42 -16.95
CA GLY A 152 2.13 -2.23 -18.04
C GLY A 152 1.47 -1.93 -19.38
N MET A 153 2.26 -1.36 -20.29
CA MET A 153 1.88 -0.98 -21.64
C MET A 153 2.72 -1.74 -22.66
N ASN A 154 2.42 -2.99 -22.87
CA ASN A 154 2.94 -3.70 -24.04
C ASN A 154 1.76 -3.97 -25.00
N PRO A 155 1.98 -4.42 -26.25
CA PRO A 155 0.89 -4.65 -27.21
C PRO A 155 -0.24 -5.58 -26.74
N ARG A 156 -0.05 -6.26 -25.57
CA ARG A 156 -1.01 -7.21 -25.00
C ARG A 156 -1.45 -6.85 -23.58
N ALA A 157 -0.99 -5.71 -23.05
CA ALA A 157 -1.34 -5.26 -21.70
C ALA A 157 -1.98 -3.87 -21.77
N VAL A 158 -3.19 -3.78 -21.27
CA VAL A 158 -3.91 -2.52 -21.14
C VAL A 158 -3.78 -2.09 -19.68
N PRO A 159 -3.20 -0.91 -19.38
CA PRO A 159 -3.13 -0.38 -18.02
C PRO A 159 -4.52 -0.02 -17.51
N GLY A 160 -4.63 0.32 -16.23
CA GLY A 160 -5.89 0.78 -15.68
C GLY A 160 -5.95 0.81 -14.17
N VAL A 161 -7.17 1.05 -13.67
CA VAL A 161 -7.52 1.14 -12.24
C VAL A 161 -8.69 0.22 -11.96
N LYS A 162 -8.62 -0.52 -10.86
CA LYS A 162 -9.71 -1.35 -10.34
C LYS A 162 -10.02 -1.01 -8.89
N LEU A 163 -11.29 -1.07 -8.55
CA LEU A 163 -11.82 -1.05 -7.19
C LEU A 163 -12.19 -2.48 -6.79
N PHE A 164 -11.77 -2.88 -5.61
CA PHE A 164 -12.08 -4.14 -4.97
C PHE A 164 -12.96 -3.88 -3.76
N VAL A 165 -14.14 -4.48 -3.74
CA VAL A 165 -15.18 -4.28 -2.72
C VAL A 165 -15.40 -5.58 -1.97
N PRO A 166 -15.27 -5.58 -0.63
CA PRO A 166 -15.58 -6.76 0.16
C PRO A 166 -17.09 -7.07 0.09
N LYS A 167 -17.43 -8.33 -0.15
CA LYS A 167 -18.81 -8.83 -0.24
C LYS A 167 -19.36 -9.27 1.11
N ASN A 168 -18.50 -9.47 2.08
CA ASN A 168 -18.85 -9.90 3.41
C ASN A 168 -18.05 -9.16 4.50
N LYS A 169 -18.57 -9.11 5.71
CA LYS A 169 -17.95 -8.43 6.86
C LYS A 169 -16.57 -9.01 7.22
N ASP A 170 -16.35 -10.29 6.89
CA ASP A 170 -15.09 -10.97 7.16
C ASP A 170 -14.01 -10.67 6.13
N TYR A 171 -14.30 -9.88 5.07
CA TYR A 171 -13.32 -9.53 4.03
C TYR A 171 -12.66 -10.76 3.36
N THR A 172 -13.39 -11.88 3.29
CA THR A 172 -12.90 -13.12 2.66
C THR A 172 -13.35 -13.29 1.23
N GLU A 173 -14.43 -12.59 0.84
CA GLU A 173 -14.97 -12.58 -0.51
C GLU A 173 -15.02 -11.15 -1.04
N TRP A 174 -14.61 -10.98 -2.29
CA TRP A 174 -14.47 -9.67 -2.92
C TRP A 174 -15.09 -9.67 -4.31
N GLU A 175 -15.61 -8.53 -4.71
CA GLU A 175 -15.95 -8.25 -6.09
C GLU A 175 -15.01 -7.18 -6.66
N THR A 176 -14.92 -7.13 -8.00
CA THR A 176 -13.96 -6.27 -8.70
C THR A 176 -14.69 -5.40 -9.71
N HIS A 177 -14.43 -4.10 -9.67
CA HIS A 177 -14.97 -3.12 -10.60
C HIS A 177 -13.84 -2.45 -11.37
N GLN A 178 -13.96 -2.40 -12.71
CA GLN A 178 -13.03 -1.65 -13.56
C GLN A 178 -13.40 -0.17 -13.55
N LEU A 179 -12.53 0.70 -13.04
CA LEU A 179 -12.76 2.14 -13.03
C LEU A 179 -12.20 2.82 -14.26
N SER A 180 -11.07 2.34 -14.79
CA SER A 180 -10.38 2.95 -15.91
C SER A 180 -9.60 1.92 -16.70
N GLY A 181 -9.39 2.18 -17.98
CA GLY A 181 -8.64 1.34 -18.92
C GLY A 181 -7.37 2.03 -19.45
N ALA A 182 -7.15 1.93 -20.77
CA ALA A 182 -5.90 2.35 -21.42
C ALA A 182 -5.56 3.84 -21.31
N GLU A 183 -6.49 4.65 -20.88
CA GLU A 183 -6.34 6.10 -20.77
C GLU A 183 -5.44 6.54 -19.60
N ILE A 184 -5.03 5.61 -18.71
CA ILE A 184 -4.09 5.92 -17.64
C ILE A 184 -3.19 4.75 -17.26
N ALA A 185 -1.87 4.93 -17.44
CA ALA A 185 -0.83 4.01 -17.03
C ALA A 185 -0.32 4.41 -15.65
N VAL A 186 -0.87 3.78 -14.61
CA VAL A 186 -0.79 4.23 -13.23
C VAL A 186 0.62 4.13 -12.66
N GLU A 187 1.17 5.27 -12.22
CA GLU A 187 2.44 5.35 -11.48
C GLU A 187 2.23 5.56 -9.98
N ASP A 188 1.26 6.40 -9.61
CA ASP A 188 0.88 6.61 -8.21
C ASP A 188 -0.63 6.84 -8.09
N LEU A 189 -1.17 6.58 -6.90
CA LEU A 189 -2.58 6.70 -6.60
C LEU A 189 -2.74 7.11 -5.13
N LYS A 190 -3.70 8.02 -4.89
CA LYS A 190 -4.07 8.47 -3.56
C LYS A 190 -5.59 8.51 -3.41
N ALA A 191 -6.05 8.32 -2.19
CA ALA A 191 -7.41 8.63 -1.77
C ALA A 191 -7.38 9.91 -0.92
N ALA A 192 -8.24 10.87 -1.22
CA ALA A 192 -8.41 12.09 -0.45
C ALA A 192 -9.77 12.74 -0.80
N ASP A 193 -10.40 13.36 0.16
CA ASP A 193 -11.57 14.23 -0.08
C ASP A 193 -11.06 15.57 -0.65
N LEU A 194 -11.22 15.76 -1.96
CA LEU A 194 -10.70 16.95 -2.66
C LEU A 194 -11.71 18.10 -2.75
N ASN A 195 -12.99 17.79 -2.67
CA ASN A 195 -14.09 18.76 -2.80
C ASN A 195 -14.75 19.08 -1.45
N GLU A 196 -14.25 18.50 -0.35
CA GLU A 196 -14.72 18.71 1.02
C GLU A 196 -16.19 18.26 1.23
N ASP A 197 -16.62 17.20 0.51
CA ASP A 197 -17.96 16.64 0.66
C ASP A 197 -18.04 15.49 1.68
N GLY A 198 -16.91 15.13 2.29
CA GLY A 198 -16.79 14.07 3.30
C GLY A 198 -16.51 12.70 2.72
N LYS A 199 -16.38 12.55 1.40
CA LYS A 199 -16.13 11.28 0.71
C LYS A 199 -14.75 11.25 0.08
N PRO A 200 -14.03 10.14 0.16
CA PRO A 200 -12.71 10.04 -0.48
C PRO A 200 -12.84 9.91 -2.00
N ASP A 201 -12.20 10.82 -2.73
CA ASP A 201 -11.97 10.74 -4.17
C ASP A 201 -10.72 9.91 -4.48
N ILE A 202 -10.56 9.47 -5.74
CA ILE A 202 -9.39 8.75 -6.19
C ILE A 202 -8.59 9.61 -7.16
N ILE A 203 -7.35 9.93 -6.77
CA ILE A 203 -6.43 10.71 -7.59
C ILE A 203 -5.39 9.75 -8.17
N VAL A 204 -5.23 9.74 -9.48
CA VAL A 204 -4.35 8.81 -10.19
C VAL A 204 -3.40 9.56 -11.10
N ALA A 205 -2.10 9.32 -10.97
CA ALA A 205 -1.06 9.85 -11.84
C ALA A 205 -0.59 8.81 -12.85
N GLY A 206 -0.63 9.15 -14.11
CA GLY A 206 -0.23 8.30 -15.24
C GLY A 206 1.14 8.68 -15.78
N ARG A 207 2.12 7.74 -15.71
CA ARG A 207 3.47 7.99 -16.19
C ARG A 207 3.58 7.99 -17.70
N GLN A 208 3.27 6.86 -18.36
CA GLN A 208 3.39 6.74 -19.81
C GLN A 208 2.29 7.47 -20.57
N THR A 209 1.17 7.72 -19.93
CA THR A 209 0.04 8.47 -20.47
C THR A 209 0.15 9.98 -20.22
N HIS A 210 1.11 10.42 -19.42
CA HIS A 210 1.44 11.83 -19.14
C HIS A 210 0.20 12.63 -18.69
N ASN A 211 -0.62 12.05 -17.81
CA ASN A 211 -1.85 12.67 -17.34
C ASN A 211 -2.09 12.42 -15.84
N LEU A 212 -3.04 13.17 -15.31
CA LEU A 212 -3.62 12.97 -14.00
C LEU A 212 -5.13 12.85 -14.18
N LYS A 213 -5.75 11.87 -13.50
CA LYS A 213 -7.20 11.69 -13.46
C LYS A 213 -7.68 11.78 -12.03
N ILE A 214 -8.85 12.38 -11.86
CA ILE A 214 -9.59 12.36 -10.60
C ILE A 214 -10.90 11.63 -10.88
N PHE A 215 -11.18 10.62 -10.06
CA PHE A 215 -12.47 9.96 -10.00
C PHE A 215 -13.21 10.56 -8.81
N TRP A 216 -14.14 11.45 -9.09
CA TRP A 216 -14.98 12.06 -8.06
C TRP A 216 -15.94 11.03 -7.48
N ASN A 217 -16.02 10.99 -6.17
CA ASN A 217 -16.94 10.11 -5.46
C ASN A 217 -18.28 10.82 -5.26
N GLU A 218 -19.25 10.48 -6.11
CA GLU A 218 -20.60 11.05 -6.09
C GLU A 218 -21.62 10.10 -5.40
N SER A 219 -21.16 9.01 -4.76
CA SER A 219 -22.04 8.01 -4.12
C SER A 219 -22.76 8.51 -2.88
#